data_758765d586e9ca2dd6f8457a3a5a7df9
#
_entry.id   758765d586e9ca2dd6f8457a3a5a7df9
#
_cell.length_a   1.000
_cell.length_b   1.000
_cell.length_c   1.000
_cell.angle_alpha   90.00
_cell.angle_beta   90.00
_cell.angle_gamma   90.00
#
_symmetry.space_group_name_H-M   'P 1'
#
loop_
_entity.id
_entity.type
_entity.pdbx_description
1 polymer ?
#
loop_
_entity_poly.entity_id
_entity_poly.type
_entity_poly.pdbx_seq_one_letter_code
_entity_poly.pdbx_strand_id
1 'polypeptide(L)'
;ALVRQPAIFLFDEPLSNLDAKLRVDMRVEIKRLHQTTGSTIVYVTHDQIEAMTLATKIAVLKGGELQQVGTPHEIYNRPANLFVADFMGSPAMNLLEGRVAKNGAEARIVLERRDHPPILLPIPVSADAHKLGEGAKVIFGIRPEAVNDSESVDRSARAVVEFEAPVEIVEPAG
;
A
#
# COMPACT_ATOMS: atom_id res chain seq x y z
N ALA A 1 0.68 17.56 -29.10
CA ALA A 1 1.95 16.89 -28.74
C ALA A 1 2.16 15.63 -29.60
N LEU A 2 1.17 14.74 -29.74
CA LEU A 2 1.26 13.46 -30.46
C LEU A 2 1.76 13.54 -31.90
N VAL A 3 1.28 14.54 -32.64
CA VAL A 3 1.63 14.76 -34.08
C VAL A 3 3.14 14.95 -34.29
N ARG A 4 3.86 15.42 -33.28
CA ARG A 4 5.31 15.67 -33.35
C ARG A 4 6.17 14.45 -33.06
N GLN A 5 5.59 13.32 -32.65
CA GLN A 5 6.27 12.07 -32.29
C GLN A 5 7.53 12.30 -31.42
N PRO A 6 7.42 12.96 -30.26
CA PRO A 6 8.57 13.21 -29.40
C PRO A 6 9.09 11.90 -28.81
N ALA A 7 10.38 11.87 -28.46
CA ALA A 7 10.98 10.73 -27.76
C ALA A 7 10.44 10.55 -26.33
N ILE A 8 10.00 11.65 -25.68
CA ILE A 8 9.48 11.67 -24.32
C ILE A 8 8.27 12.59 -24.25
N PHE A 9 7.19 12.11 -23.61
CA PHE A 9 6.05 12.91 -23.19
C PHE A 9 6.18 13.28 -21.72
N LEU A 10 5.89 14.54 -21.40
CA LEU A 10 5.81 15.03 -20.02
C LEU A 10 4.37 15.42 -19.73
N PHE A 11 3.74 14.76 -18.77
CA PHE A 11 2.41 15.05 -18.27
C PHE A 11 2.49 15.52 -16.82
N ASP A 12 2.02 16.72 -16.55
CA ASP A 12 1.97 17.30 -15.22
C ASP A 12 0.50 17.41 -14.80
N GLU A 13 0.08 16.51 -13.92
CA GLU A 13 -1.29 16.37 -13.40
C GLU A 13 -2.40 16.46 -14.46
N PRO A 14 -2.32 15.72 -15.59
CA PRO A 14 -3.17 15.96 -16.74
C PRO A 14 -4.65 15.67 -16.51
N LEU A 15 -5.01 14.90 -15.49
CA LEU A 15 -6.39 14.49 -15.20
C LEU A 15 -6.99 15.18 -13.96
N SER A 16 -6.26 16.10 -13.31
CA SER A 16 -6.67 16.73 -12.06
C SER A 16 -8.00 17.48 -12.12
N ASN A 17 -8.31 18.07 -13.28
CA ASN A 17 -9.51 18.90 -13.49
C ASN A 17 -10.69 18.13 -14.12
N LEU A 18 -10.62 16.80 -14.18
CA LEU A 18 -11.68 15.97 -14.75
C LEU A 18 -12.57 15.36 -13.66
N ASP A 19 -13.83 15.16 -14.00
CA ASP A 19 -14.75 14.38 -13.16
C ASP A 19 -14.31 12.90 -13.06
N ALA A 20 -14.84 12.18 -12.07
CA ALA A 20 -14.41 10.83 -11.74
C ALA A 20 -14.61 9.84 -12.91
N LYS A 21 -15.73 9.94 -13.65
CA LYS A 21 -16.02 9.05 -14.77
C LYS A 21 -15.06 9.30 -15.93
N LEU A 22 -14.91 10.57 -16.31
CA LEU A 22 -14.02 10.96 -17.42
C LEU A 22 -12.56 10.63 -17.08
N ARG A 23 -12.15 10.74 -15.81
CA ARG A 23 -10.81 10.35 -15.35
C ARG A 23 -10.54 8.86 -15.58
N VAL A 24 -11.53 7.98 -15.31
CA VAL A 24 -11.41 6.55 -15.59
C VAL A 24 -11.19 6.30 -17.09
N ASP A 25 -12.03 6.90 -17.94
CA ASP A 25 -11.94 6.73 -19.39
C ASP A 25 -10.59 7.24 -19.93
N MET A 26 -10.15 8.39 -19.47
CA MET A 26 -8.87 8.98 -19.89
C MET A 26 -7.65 8.16 -19.46
N ARG A 27 -7.68 7.50 -18.30
CA ARG A 27 -6.60 6.57 -17.91
C ARG A 27 -6.48 5.42 -18.91
N VAL A 28 -7.59 4.86 -19.36
CA VAL A 28 -7.59 3.80 -20.37
C VAL A 28 -6.98 4.30 -21.69
N GLU A 29 -7.36 5.50 -22.12
CA GLU A 29 -6.83 6.09 -23.36
C GLU A 29 -5.33 6.40 -23.28
N ILE A 30 -4.84 6.92 -22.15
CA ILE A 30 -3.40 7.15 -21.92
C ILE A 30 -2.63 5.82 -21.97
N LYS A 31 -3.17 4.76 -21.37
CA LYS A 31 -2.55 3.43 -21.41
C LYS A 31 -2.48 2.86 -22.82
N ARG A 32 -3.57 2.98 -23.59
CA ARG A 32 -3.60 2.60 -25.01
C ARG A 32 -2.56 3.38 -25.83
N LEU A 33 -2.51 4.69 -25.62
CA LEU A 33 -1.58 5.57 -26.31
C LEU A 33 -0.14 5.10 -26.06
N HIS A 34 0.23 4.87 -24.80
CA HIS A 34 1.55 4.36 -24.44
C HIS A 34 1.86 3.02 -25.14
N GLN A 35 0.90 2.08 -25.13
CA GLN A 35 1.07 0.77 -25.77
C GLN A 35 1.23 0.87 -27.29
N THR A 36 0.48 1.79 -27.93
CA THR A 36 0.50 1.96 -29.39
C THR A 36 1.75 2.68 -29.87
N THR A 37 2.20 3.68 -29.13
CA THR A 37 3.34 4.52 -29.55
C THR A 37 4.68 3.98 -29.06
N GLY A 38 4.71 3.21 -27.99
CA GLY A 38 5.95 2.77 -27.32
C GLY A 38 6.79 3.93 -26.76
N SER A 39 6.23 5.14 -26.70
CA SER A 39 6.95 6.34 -26.27
C SER A 39 7.18 6.36 -24.77
N THR A 40 8.29 6.90 -24.32
CA THR A 40 8.52 7.13 -22.90
C THR A 40 7.62 8.24 -22.38
N ILE A 41 6.91 8.00 -21.28
CA ILE A 41 6.05 8.99 -20.63
C ILE A 41 6.56 9.24 -19.21
N VAL A 42 6.83 10.49 -18.87
CA VAL A 42 6.99 10.95 -17.49
C VAL A 42 5.67 11.58 -17.08
N TYR A 43 5.04 11.00 -16.06
CA TYR A 43 3.71 11.36 -15.61
C TYR A 43 3.76 11.80 -14.16
N VAL A 44 3.42 13.04 -13.87
CA VAL A 44 3.32 13.58 -12.51
C VAL A 44 1.86 13.55 -12.09
N THR A 45 1.60 13.00 -10.92
CA THR A 45 0.26 12.95 -10.32
C THR A 45 0.35 12.85 -8.80
N HIS A 46 -0.65 13.34 -8.11
CA HIS A 46 -0.90 13.05 -6.69
C HIS A 46 -1.97 11.97 -6.49
N ASP A 47 -2.60 11.49 -7.57
CA ASP A 47 -3.58 10.40 -7.53
C ASP A 47 -2.85 9.04 -7.57
N GLN A 48 -2.97 8.30 -6.45
CA GLN A 48 -2.35 7.00 -6.30
C GLN A 48 -2.89 5.97 -7.28
N ILE A 49 -4.19 6.06 -7.64
CA ILE A 49 -4.81 5.12 -8.58
C ILE A 49 -4.22 5.33 -9.98
N GLU A 50 -3.97 6.58 -10.38
CA GLU A 50 -3.28 6.89 -11.63
C GLU A 50 -1.88 6.28 -11.64
N ALA A 51 -1.09 6.54 -10.59
CA ALA A 51 0.26 6.02 -10.47
C ALA A 51 0.28 4.49 -10.53
N MET A 52 -0.58 3.82 -9.75
CA MET A 52 -0.62 2.34 -9.67
C MET A 52 -1.10 1.67 -10.96
N THR A 53 -1.98 2.35 -11.74
CA THR A 53 -2.58 1.75 -12.95
C THR A 53 -1.83 2.06 -14.23
N LEU A 54 -1.21 3.23 -14.34
CA LEU A 54 -0.56 3.70 -15.55
C LEU A 54 0.94 3.39 -15.59
N ALA A 55 1.61 3.47 -14.44
CA ALA A 55 3.07 3.44 -14.42
C ALA A 55 3.65 2.03 -14.57
N THR A 56 4.79 1.94 -15.25
CA THR A 56 5.69 0.78 -15.20
C THR A 56 6.70 0.91 -14.06
N LYS A 57 7.06 2.15 -13.70
CA LYS A 57 7.85 2.51 -12.51
C LYS A 57 7.28 3.74 -11.84
N ILE A 58 7.27 3.76 -10.52
CA ILE A 58 6.83 4.88 -9.69
C ILE A 58 8.03 5.41 -8.93
N ALA A 59 8.19 6.73 -8.91
CA ALA A 59 9.09 7.43 -8.02
C ALA A 59 8.23 8.19 -6.98
N VAL A 60 8.32 7.82 -5.72
CA VAL A 60 7.63 8.48 -4.62
C VAL A 60 8.52 9.57 -4.05
N LEU A 61 8.02 10.81 -4.03
CA LEU A 61 8.73 11.97 -3.50
C LEU A 61 8.00 12.55 -2.28
N LYS A 62 8.77 13.08 -1.33
CA LYS A 62 8.25 13.83 -0.18
C LYS A 62 9.14 15.03 0.07
N GLY A 63 8.59 16.24 0.01
CA GLY A 63 9.35 17.47 0.23
C GLY A 63 10.55 17.66 -0.71
N GLY A 64 10.45 17.17 -1.96
CA GLY A 64 11.53 17.20 -2.93
C GLY A 64 12.56 16.06 -2.80
N GLU A 65 12.44 15.22 -1.78
CA GLU A 65 13.33 14.07 -1.56
C GLU A 65 12.72 12.77 -2.10
N LEU A 66 13.54 11.99 -2.79
CA LEU A 66 13.15 10.68 -3.30
C LEU A 66 13.06 9.66 -2.14
N GLN A 67 11.87 9.10 -1.94
CA GLN A 67 11.59 8.11 -0.89
C GLN A 67 11.77 6.68 -1.38
N GLN A 68 11.28 6.37 -2.57
CA GLN A 68 11.39 5.05 -3.18
C GLN A 68 11.18 5.13 -4.70
N VAL A 69 11.86 4.25 -5.43
CA VAL A 69 11.59 3.96 -6.85
C VAL A 69 11.38 2.46 -7.00
N GLY A 70 10.33 2.08 -7.72
CA GLY A 70 10.04 0.67 -7.97
C GLY A 70 8.85 0.49 -8.90
N THR A 71 8.52 -0.76 -9.21
CA THR A 71 7.27 -1.11 -9.86
C THR A 71 6.09 -0.83 -8.93
N PRO A 72 4.85 -0.64 -9.43
CA PRO A 72 3.66 -0.51 -8.59
C PRO A 72 3.57 -1.61 -7.52
N HIS A 73 3.83 -2.85 -7.91
CA HIS A 73 3.82 -4.00 -7.00
C HIS A 73 4.87 -3.88 -5.87
N GLU A 74 6.10 -3.45 -6.18
CA GLU A 74 7.15 -3.26 -5.17
C GLU A 74 6.81 -2.13 -4.21
N ILE A 75 6.35 -0.98 -4.73
CA ILE A 75 5.96 0.17 -3.91
C ILE A 75 4.85 -0.21 -2.92
N TYR A 76 3.86 -0.98 -3.39
CA TYR A 76 2.71 -1.37 -2.58
C TYR A 76 3.05 -2.44 -1.54
N ASN A 77 3.75 -3.51 -1.96
CA ASN A 77 3.99 -4.68 -1.11
C ASN A 77 5.29 -4.61 -0.29
N ARG A 78 6.24 -3.75 -0.69
CA ARG A 78 7.55 -3.60 -0.06
C ARG A 78 7.93 -2.13 0.12
N PRO A 79 7.12 -1.35 0.86
CA PRO A 79 7.41 0.06 1.08
C PRO A 79 8.74 0.21 1.83
N ALA A 80 9.57 1.14 1.38
CA ALA A 80 10.90 1.37 1.94
C ALA A 80 10.87 2.04 3.32
N ASN A 81 9.78 2.76 3.64
CA ASN A 81 9.60 3.45 4.91
C ASN A 81 8.11 3.64 5.24
N LEU A 82 7.83 4.13 6.45
CA LEU A 82 6.46 4.36 6.92
C LEU A 82 5.69 5.36 6.06
N PHE A 83 6.37 6.37 5.52
CA PHE A 83 5.71 7.34 4.65
C PHE A 83 5.17 6.67 3.38
N VAL A 84 5.97 5.86 2.72
CA VAL A 84 5.53 5.15 1.51
C VAL A 84 4.42 4.14 1.84
N ALA A 85 4.52 3.46 2.99
CA ALA A 85 3.51 2.50 3.46
C ALA A 85 2.14 3.15 3.67
N ASP A 86 2.12 4.31 4.32
CA ASP A 86 0.91 5.10 4.60
C ASP A 86 0.39 5.81 3.35
N PHE A 87 1.31 6.42 2.58
CA PHE A 87 0.95 7.20 1.40
C PHE A 87 0.38 6.35 0.26
N MET A 88 0.83 5.09 0.08
CA MET A 88 0.45 4.25 -1.06
C MET A 88 -0.62 3.23 -0.68
N GLY A 89 -1.80 3.41 -1.26
CA GLY A 89 -2.99 2.56 -1.09
C GLY A 89 -4.24 3.37 -0.73
N SER A 90 -5.38 2.93 -1.26
CA SER A 90 -6.68 3.53 -0.94
C SER A 90 -7.66 2.38 -0.64
N PRO A 91 -8.01 2.19 0.64
CA PRO A 91 -7.54 2.92 1.85
C PRO A 91 -6.05 2.74 2.17
N ALA A 92 -5.50 3.63 3.01
CA ALA A 92 -4.12 3.58 3.48
C ALA A 92 -3.83 2.32 4.32
N MET A 93 -2.55 2.00 4.51
CA MET A 93 -2.13 0.92 5.41
C MET A 93 -2.45 1.30 6.87
N ASN A 94 -3.02 0.37 7.61
CA ASN A 94 -3.16 0.53 9.07
C ASN A 94 -1.78 0.36 9.71
N LEU A 95 -1.30 1.38 10.42
CA LEU A 95 -0.02 1.37 11.15
C LEU A 95 -0.32 1.31 12.65
N LEU A 96 -0.01 0.18 13.28
CA LEU A 96 -0.35 -0.11 14.67
C LEU A 96 0.92 -0.23 15.51
N GLU A 97 0.96 0.47 16.64
CA GLU A 97 2.07 0.32 17.59
C GLU A 97 1.95 -1.00 18.35
N GLY A 98 3.05 -1.72 18.46
CA GLY A 98 3.11 -2.99 19.16
C GLY A 98 4.45 -3.21 19.87
N ARG A 99 4.55 -4.31 20.59
CA ARG A 99 5.77 -4.77 21.26
C ARG A 99 6.07 -6.21 20.88
N VAL A 100 7.35 -6.51 20.80
CA VAL A 100 7.80 -7.89 20.57
C VAL A 100 7.72 -8.66 21.88
N ALA A 101 7.04 -9.80 21.87
CA ALA A 101 7.06 -10.80 22.96
C ALA A 101 7.70 -12.07 22.43
N LYS A 102 8.63 -12.66 23.20
CA LYS A 102 9.30 -13.91 22.90
C LYS A 102 8.90 -15.01 23.89
N ASN A 103 8.57 -16.18 23.36
CA ASN A 103 8.37 -17.37 24.16
C ASN A 103 9.26 -18.48 23.58
N GLY A 104 10.45 -18.63 24.17
CA GLY A 104 11.47 -19.53 23.63
C GLY A 104 11.93 -19.11 22.23
N ALA A 105 11.71 -19.99 21.25
CA ALA A 105 12.07 -19.75 19.85
C ALA A 105 11.00 -18.94 19.06
N GLU A 106 9.79 -18.81 19.60
CA GLU A 106 8.71 -18.06 18.96
C GLU A 106 8.75 -16.59 19.38
N ALA A 107 8.60 -15.72 18.38
CA ALA A 107 8.43 -14.29 18.59
C ALA A 107 7.10 -13.83 17.99
N ARG A 108 6.38 -12.98 18.71
CA ARG A 108 5.08 -12.41 18.31
C ARG A 108 5.07 -10.93 18.56
N ILE A 109 4.20 -10.22 17.85
CA ILE A 109 3.90 -8.82 18.09
C ILE A 109 2.64 -8.77 18.95
N VAL A 110 2.71 -8.07 20.06
CA VAL A 110 1.59 -7.81 20.97
C VAL A 110 1.04 -6.44 20.64
N LEU A 111 -0.22 -6.38 20.21
CA LEU A 111 -0.98 -5.15 20.06
C LEU A 111 -1.88 -4.99 21.27
N GLU A 112 -1.57 -4.03 22.13
CA GLU A 112 -2.39 -3.73 23.33
C GLU A 112 -3.70 -3.07 22.91
N ARG A 113 -4.80 -3.45 23.57
CA ARG A 113 -6.12 -2.84 23.38
C ARG A 113 -6.68 -2.39 24.73
N ARG A 114 -7.37 -1.25 24.75
CA ARG A 114 -7.82 -0.62 26.00
C ARG A 114 -8.75 -1.52 26.84
N ASP A 115 -9.78 -2.09 26.21
CA ASP A 115 -10.86 -2.80 26.91
C ASP A 115 -11.04 -4.25 26.42
N HIS A 116 -10.04 -4.78 25.71
CA HIS A 116 -10.07 -6.12 25.13
C HIS A 116 -8.73 -6.82 25.32
N PRO A 117 -8.69 -8.16 25.27
CA PRO A 117 -7.44 -8.90 25.27
C PRO A 117 -6.49 -8.42 24.16
N PRO A 118 -5.17 -8.44 24.38
CA PRO A 118 -4.20 -8.06 23.35
C PRO A 118 -4.29 -8.99 22.14
N ILE A 119 -4.01 -8.46 20.95
CA ILE A 119 -3.90 -9.28 19.74
C ILE A 119 -2.45 -9.74 19.61
N LEU A 120 -2.26 -11.04 19.44
CA LEU A 120 -0.96 -11.67 19.24
C LEU A 120 -0.76 -11.97 17.75
N LEU A 121 0.08 -11.19 17.08
CA LEU A 121 0.34 -11.34 15.66
C LEU A 121 1.67 -12.07 15.43
N PRO A 122 1.75 -12.95 14.41
CA PRO A 122 3.02 -13.56 14.03
C PRO A 122 3.94 -12.50 13.43
N ILE A 123 5.24 -12.62 13.66
CA ILE A 123 6.21 -11.77 12.97
C ILE A 123 6.32 -12.26 11.53
N PRO A 124 6.20 -11.37 10.52
CA PRO A 124 6.32 -11.74 9.12
C PRO A 124 7.67 -12.43 8.84
N VAL A 125 7.66 -13.44 7.97
CA VAL A 125 8.88 -14.19 7.60
C VAL A 125 9.95 -13.29 6.97
N SER A 126 9.54 -12.20 6.34
CA SER A 126 10.42 -11.19 5.76
C SER A 126 11.12 -10.29 6.79
N ALA A 127 10.63 -10.29 8.06
CA ALA A 127 11.24 -9.50 9.10
C ALA A 127 12.44 -10.23 9.70
N ASP A 128 13.49 -9.48 10.02
CA ASP A 128 14.65 -9.98 10.76
C ASP A 128 14.27 -10.21 12.25
N ALA A 129 13.33 -11.12 12.50
CA ALA A 129 12.75 -11.38 13.82
C ALA A 129 13.80 -11.67 14.90
N HIS A 130 14.93 -12.29 14.49
CA HIS A 130 16.05 -12.58 15.39
C HIS A 130 16.78 -11.32 15.85
N LYS A 131 16.70 -10.22 15.11
CA LYS A 131 17.30 -8.91 15.47
C LYS A 131 16.43 -8.13 16.46
N LEU A 132 15.15 -8.49 16.62
CA LEU A 132 14.24 -7.82 17.52
C LEU A 132 14.42 -8.38 18.95
N GLY A 133 14.70 -7.49 19.89
CA GLY A 133 14.78 -7.84 21.33
C GLY A 133 13.38 -8.04 21.94
N GLU A 134 13.31 -8.77 23.08
CA GLU A 134 12.12 -8.81 23.93
C GLU A 134 11.72 -7.39 24.34
N GLY A 135 10.41 -7.07 24.26
CA GLY A 135 9.86 -5.76 24.58
C GLY A 135 10.17 -4.65 23.59
N ALA A 136 10.87 -4.94 22.48
CA ALA A 136 11.16 -3.93 21.44
C ALA A 136 9.87 -3.32 20.92
N LYS A 137 9.81 -1.99 20.84
CA LYS A 137 8.70 -1.27 20.20
C LYS A 137 8.79 -1.44 18.69
N VAL A 138 7.68 -1.76 18.06
CA VAL A 138 7.56 -1.93 16.62
C VAL A 138 6.30 -1.24 16.11
N ILE A 139 6.29 -0.90 14.83
CA ILE A 139 5.09 -0.50 14.12
C ILE A 139 4.70 -1.65 13.21
N PHE A 140 3.51 -2.19 13.40
CA PHE A 140 2.95 -3.24 12.57
C PHE A 140 2.06 -2.62 11.49
N GLY A 141 2.39 -2.85 10.24
CA GLY A 141 1.59 -2.40 9.09
C GLY A 141 0.72 -3.53 8.57
N ILE A 142 -0.58 -3.26 8.43
CA ILE A 142 -1.52 -4.19 7.80
C ILE A 142 -2.37 -3.47 6.75
N ARG A 143 -2.43 -4.03 5.55
CA ARG A 143 -3.30 -3.52 4.50
C ARG A 143 -4.75 -3.84 4.82
N PRO A 144 -5.71 -2.95 4.49
CA PRO A 144 -7.14 -3.18 4.75
C PRO A 144 -7.66 -4.50 4.20
N GLU A 145 -7.23 -4.91 3.01
CA GLU A 145 -7.63 -6.16 2.36
C GLU A 145 -7.12 -7.43 3.07
N ALA A 146 -6.19 -7.29 4.00
CA ALA A 146 -5.73 -8.41 4.83
C ALA A 146 -6.60 -8.60 6.09
N VAL A 147 -7.57 -7.72 6.35
CA VAL A 147 -8.55 -7.82 7.42
C VAL A 147 -9.87 -8.22 6.80
N ASN A 148 -10.34 -9.43 7.12
CA ASN A 148 -11.54 -9.99 6.54
C ASN A 148 -12.46 -10.53 7.63
N ASP A 149 -13.74 -10.72 7.30
CA ASP A 149 -14.67 -11.47 8.14
C ASP A 149 -14.20 -12.92 8.28
N SER A 150 -14.29 -13.49 9.48
CA SER A 150 -13.84 -14.85 9.77
C SER A 150 -14.53 -15.93 8.91
N GLU A 151 -15.74 -15.65 8.41
CA GLU A 151 -16.48 -16.56 7.53
C GLU A 151 -15.92 -16.58 6.09
N SER A 152 -15.27 -15.50 5.65
CA SER A 152 -14.76 -15.35 4.28
C SER A 152 -13.26 -15.65 4.13
N VAL A 153 -12.58 -16.00 5.23
CA VAL A 153 -11.13 -16.23 5.22
C VAL A 153 -10.78 -17.61 4.65
N ASP A 154 -9.86 -17.63 3.68
CA ASP A 154 -9.20 -18.86 3.25
C ASP A 154 -8.28 -19.38 4.36
N ARG A 155 -8.75 -20.38 5.12
CA ARG A 155 -8.02 -21.01 6.24
C ARG A 155 -6.80 -21.82 5.80
N SER A 156 -6.57 -21.99 4.51
CA SER A 156 -5.33 -22.58 4.00
C SER A 156 -4.16 -21.58 3.99
N ALA A 157 -4.42 -20.30 4.22
CA ALA A 157 -3.40 -19.26 4.34
C ALA A 157 -2.46 -19.56 5.54
N ARG A 158 -1.18 -19.27 5.37
CA ARG A 158 -0.11 -19.68 6.30
C ARG A 158 -0.17 -19.08 7.71
N ALA A 159 -0.87 -17.95 7.88
CA ALA A 159 -1.02 -17.32 9.19
C ALA A 159 -2.35 -16.55 9.23
N VAL A 160 -3.31 -17.10 9.93
CA VAL A 160 -4.59 -16.44 10.23
C VAL A 160 -4.64 -16.20 11.73
N VAL A 161 -4.97 -14.95 12.11
CA VAL A 161 -5.21 -14.57 13.50
C VAL A 161 -6.64 -14.08 13.60
N GLU A 162 -7.45 -14.75 14.42
CA GLU A 162 -8.83 -14.35 14.67
C GLU A 162 -8.90 -13.50 15.96
N PHE A 163 -9.66 -12.42 15.90
CA PHE A 163 -9.94 -11.58 17.07
C PHE A 163 -11.32 -10.93 16.95
N GLU A 164 -11.90 -10.56 18.08
CA GLU A 164 -13.15 -9.81 18.12
C GLU A 164 -12.86 -8.33 18.23
N ALA A 165 -13.61 -7.52 17.45
CA ALA A 165 -13.56 -6.09 17.54
C ALA A 165 -14.97 -5.50 17.31
N PRO A 166 -15.36 -4.43 18.04
CA PRO A 166 -16.60 -3.72 17.75
C PRO A 166 -16.47 -2.98 16.42
N VAL A 167 -17.54 -3.06 15.62
CA VAL A 167 -17.66 -2.24 14.40
C VAL A 167 -18.27 -0.90 14.82
N GLU A 168 -17.52 0.19 14.68
CA GLU A 168 -17.97 1.52 15.05
C GLU A 168 -18.71 2.21 13.89
N ILE A 169 -18.21 2.08 12.67
CA ILE A 169 -18.76 2.72 11.47
C ILE A 169 -18.70 1.74 10.30
N VAL A 170 -19.77 1.70 9.52
CA VAL A 170 -19.84 0.97 8.26
C VAL A 170 -19.99 1.99 7.13
N GLU A 171 -19.02 2.04 6.24
CA GLU A 171 -19.11 2.81 5.00
C GLU A 171 -19.40 1.84 3.85
N PRO A 172 -20.61 1.83 3.28
CA PRO A 172 -20.91 0.96 2.15
C PRO A 172 -20.09 1.44 0.94
N ALA A 173 -19.27 0.55 0.41
CA ALA A 173 -18.66 0.75 -0.90
C ALA A 173 -19.77 0.70 -1.94
N GLY A 174 -20.08 1.83 -2.57
CA GLY A 174 -21.17 2.00 -3.52
C GLY A 174 -21.10 1.11 -4.76
#